data_f3805c631330099a8972077b66cdf1a7
#
_entry.id   f3805c631330099a8972077b66cdf1a7
#
_cell.length_a   1.000
_cell.length_b   1.000
_cell.length_c   1.000
_cell.angle_alpha   90.00
_cell.angle_beta   90.00
_cell.angle_gamma   90.00
#
_symmetry.space_group_name_H-M   'P 1'
#
loop_
_entity.id
_entity.type
_entity.pdbx_description
1 polymer ?
#
loop_
_entity_poly.entity_id
_entity_poly.type
_entity_poly.pdbx_seq_one_letter_code
_entity_poly.pdbx_strand_id
1 'polypeptide(L)'
;MPQHRTFLVLVVFVSVLSMASCGSSRPATSPNKAQNAAAHAEPARATPSAAAKMVCAHEAQNELAAVIGVRTTQPVVPTWTDHIYSCRYTYHKAVMVLSVKELSNKTETDGYFTSLKHRLGQAQDLGESAFTTKNRSLVVRKDYKVLLVDISGLPGRFGDPLSSRGKIAIRVGATIMNCWTGD
;
A
#
# COMPACT_ATOMS: atom_id res chain seq x y z
N MET A 1 2.48 -13.66 65.65
CA MET A 1 3.23 -13.80 64.41
C MET A 1 2.53 -14.77 63.48
N PRO A 2 1.85 -14.34 62.44
CA PRO A 2 1.49 -15.23 61.34
C PRO A 2 2.19 -14.75 60.04
N GLN A 3 2.84 -15.69 59.37
CA GLN A 3 3.51 -15.51 58.06
C GLN A 3 2.44 -15.52 56.95
N HIS A 4 2.33 -14.42 56.20
CA HIS A 4 1.59 -14.37 54.96
C HIS A 4 2.43 -14.89 53.82
N ARG A 5 2.05 -16.06 53.28
CA ARG A 5 2.59 -16.62 52.03
C ARG A 5 1.94 -15.89 50.85
N THR A 6 2.71 -15.06 50.17
CA THR A 6 2.29 -14.42 48.93
C THR A 6 2.44 -15.42 47.78
N PHE A 7 1.32 -15.88 47.20
CA PHE A 7 1.30 -16.67 45.98
C PHE A 7 1.48 -15.74 44.78
N LEU A 8 2.60 -15.89 44.10
CA LEU A 8 2.89 -15.21 42.82
C LEU A 8 2.20 -16.02 41.71
N VAL A 9 1.07 -15.50 41.21
CA VAL A 9 0.40 -16.07 40.02
C VAL A 9 1.07 -15.50 38.77
N LEU A 10 1.85 -16.33 38.09
CA LEU A 10 2.47 -16.00 36.82
C LEU A 10 1.44 -16.17 35.70
N VAL A 11 0.83 -15.06 35.26
CA VAL A 11 -0.08 -15.06 34.10
C VAL A 11 0.78 -14.96 32.84
N VAL A 12 0.93 -16.09 32.15
CA VAL A 12 1.57 -16.15 30.83
C VAL A 12 0.55 -15.68 29.80
N PHE A 13 0.69 -14.44 29.32
CA PHE A 13 -0.04 -13.96 28.16
C PHE A 13 0.59 -14.53 26.88
N VAL A 14 -0.07 -15.52 26.31
CA VAL A 14 0.22 -15.99 24.96
C VAL A 14 -0.40 -15.00 23.97
N SER A 15 0.39 -14.06 23.47
CA SER A 15 -0.01 -13.16 22.40
C SER A 15 -0.02 -13.93 21.09
N VAL A 16 -1.21 -14.32 20.63
CA VAL A 16 -1.41 -14.85 19.28
C VAL A 16 -1.33 -13.67 18.30
N LEU A 17 -0.18 -13.51 17.64
CA LEU A 17 -0.07 -12.60 16.49
C LEU A 17 -0.87 -13.21 15.32
N SER A 18 -2.08 -12.71 15.11
CA SER A 18 -2.84 -12.97 13.89
C SER A 18 -2.21 -12.19 12.75
N MET A 19 -1.35 -12.84 11.96
CA MET A 19 -0.91 -12.31 10.68
C MET A 19 -2.11 -12.35 9.72
N ALA A 20 -2.69 -11.17 9.44
CA ALA A 20 -3.66 -11.01 8.37
C ALA A 20 -2.95 -11.25 7.04
N SER A 21 -3.07 -12.47 6.53
CA SER A 21 -2.60 -12.86 5.20
C SER A 21 -3.63 -12.34 4.19
N CYS A 22 -3.19 -11.58 3.19
CA CYS A 22 -4.00 -11.31 2.00
C CYS A 22 -4.37 -12.66 1.36
N GLY A 23 -5.60 -13.12 1.61
CA GLY A 23 -6.04 -14.47 1.29
C GLY A 23 -6.17 -14.69 -0.22
N SER A 24 -5.19 -15.34 -0.84
CA SER A 24 -5.36 -15.99 -2.15
C SER A 24 -5.91 -17.39 -1.94
N SER A 25 -7.20 -17.57 -2.20
CA SER A 25 -7.81 -18.90 -2.31
C SER A 25 -7.29 -19.57 -3.58
N ARG A 26 -6.26 -20.41 -3.47
CA ARG A 26 -5.82 -21.31 -4.54
C ARG A 26 -6.37 -22.71 -4.29
N PRO A 27 -6.98 -23.37 -5.29
CA PRO A 27 -7.21 -24.80 -5.24
C PRO A 27 -5.89 -25.56 -5.35
N ALA A 28 -5.69 -26.55 -4.49
CA ALA A 28 -4.53 -27.40 -4.45
C ALA A 28 -4.46 -28.29 -5.69
N THR A 29 -3.38 -28.21 -6.47
CA THR A 29 -2.99 -29.25 -7.41
C THR A 29 -1.48 -29.33 -7.52
N SER A 30 -0.92 -30.46 -7.10
CA SER A 30 0.37 -31.15 -7.37
C SER A 30 1.71 -30.40 -7.29
N PRO A 31 2.73 -31.08 -6.72
CA PRO A 31 4.07 -30.52 -6.59
C PRO A 31 4.86 -30.71 -7.89
N ASN A 32 5.18 -29.63 -8.59
CA ASN A 32 6.19 -29.69 -9.63
C ASN A 32 7.17 -28.52 -9.52
N LYS A 33 8.43 -28.90 -9.30
CA LYS A 33 9.67 -28.19 -9.61
C LYS A 33 9.72 -26.69 -9.24
N ALA A 34 10.47 -26.40 -8.17
CA ALA A 34 11.00 -25.08 -7.89
C ALA A 34 11.76 -24.55 -9.12
N GLN A 35 11.09 -23.82 -9.97
CA GLN A 35 11.70 -22.88 -10.88
C GLN A 35 11.77 -21.57 -10.12
N ASN A 36 13.00 -21.10 -9.85
CA ASN A 36 13.30 -19.72 -9.53
C ASN A 36 12.79 -18.84 -10.68
N ALA A 37 11.52 -18.52 -10.68
CA ALA A 37 10.98 -17.43 -11.48
C ALA A 37 11.44 -16.15 -10.77
N ALA A 38 12.56 -15.59 -11.20
CA ALA A 38 12.76 -14.16 -11.08
C ALA A 38 11.47 -13.53 -11.64
N ALA A 39 10.70 -12.90 -10.78
CA ALA A 39 9.47 -12.23 -11.18
C ALA A 39 9.87 -11.19 -12.24
N HIS A 40 9.65 -11.54 -13.52
CA HIS A 40 9.93 -10.63 -14.62
C HIS A 40 8.90 -9.50 -14.52
N ALA A 41 9.38 -8.29 -14.30
CA ALA A 41 8.56 -7.11 -14.32
C ALA A 41 7.81 -7.04 -15.67
N GLU A 42 6.49 -6.96 -15.61
CA GLU A 42 5.65 -6.96 -16.79
C GLU A 42 5.46 -5.52 -17.30
N PRO A 43 5.78 -5.25 -18.61
CA PRO A 43 5.62 -3.93 -19.19
C PRO A 43 4.13 -3.54 -19.31
N ALA A 44 3.88 -2.23 -19.46
CA ALA A 44 2.55 -1.66 -19.61
C ALA A 44 1.79 -2.27 -20.80
N ARG A 45 0.55 -2.66 -20.56
CA ARG A 45 -0.37 -3.25 -21.56
C ARG A 45 -1.55 -2.31 -21.85
N ALA A 46 -2.40 -2.67 -22.80
CA ALA A 46 -3.64 -1.96 -23.10
C ALA A 46 -4.63 -1.97 -21.91
N THR A 47 -4.54 -2.97 -21.04
CA THR A 47 -5.36 -3.11 -19.83
C THR A 47 -4.47 -3.09 -18.58
N PRO A 48 -4.97 -2.58 -17.44
CA PRO A 48 -4.18 -2.53 -16.21
C PRO A 48 -3.85 -3.93 -15.69
N SER A 49 -2.63 -4.11 -15.18
CA SER A 49 -2.17 -5.34 -14.54
C SER A 49 -2.94 -5.65 -13.24
N ALA A 50 -2.76 -6.85 -12.73
CA ALA A 50 -3.31 -7.24 -11.43
C ALA A 50 -2.77 -6.36 -10.30
N ALA A 51 -1.46 -6.05 -10.33
CA ALA A 51 -0.81 -5.17 -9.37
C ALA A 51 -1.38 -3.74 -9.41
N ALA A 52 -1.67 -3.19 -10.60
CA ALA A 52 -2.31 -1.87 -10.69
C ALA A 52 -3.75 -1.91 -10.17
N LYS A 53 -4.53 -2.94 -10.52
CA LYS A 53 -5.94 -3.07 -10.07
C LYS A 53 -6.07 -3.20 -8.57
N MET A 54 -5.06 -3.72 -7.90
CA MET A 54 -5.05 -3.93 -6.46
C MET A 54 -5.35 -2.64 -5.67
N VAL A 55 -4.85 -1.47 -6.11
CA VAL A 55 -5.06 -0.21 -5.38
C VAL A 55 -6.53 0.22 -5.26
N CYS A 56 -7.44 -0.39 -6.03
CA CYS A 56 -8.89 -0.16 -5.96
C CYS A 56 -9.67 -1.39 -5.48
N ALA A 57 -9.01 -2.54 -5.29
CA ALA A 57 -9.65 -3.78 -4.89
C ALA A 57 -10.33 -3.66 -3.52
N HIS A 58 -11.38 -4.44 -3.30
CA HIS A 58 -12.15 -4.40 -2.06
C HIS A 58 -11.29 -4.74 -0.82
N GLU A 59 -10.34 -5.67 -0.98
CA GLU A 59 -9.39 -6.05 0.05
C GLU A 59 -8.53 -4.84 0.46
N ALA A 60 -7.96 -4.13 -0.51
CA ALA A 60 -7.19 -2.92 -0.24
C ALA A 60 -8.04 -1.84 0.45
N GLN A 61 -9.30 -1.65 0.03
CA GLN A 61 -10.21 -0.70 0.68
C GLN A 61 -10.43 -1.03 2.16
N ASN A 62 -10.61 -2.31 2.49
CA ASN A 62 -10.79 -2.76 3.87
C ASN A 62 -9.52 -2.57 4.71
N GLU A 63 -8.35 -2.93 4.16
CA GLU A 63 -7.08 -2.75 4.85
C GLU A 63 -6.74 -1.27 5.07
N LEU A 64 -6.98 -0.44 4.07
CA LEU A 64 -6.80 1.01 4.18
C LEU A 64 -7.75 1.61 5.22
N ALA A 65 -9.00 1.15 5.27
CA ALA A 65 -9.94 1.59 6.31
C ALA A 65 -9.45 1.20 7.71
N ALA A 66 -8.88 0.01 7.88
CA ALA A 66 -8.29 -0.43 9.15
C ALA A 66 -7.04 0.41 9.52
N VAL A 67 -6.16 0.68 8.56
CA VAL A 67 -4.92 1.43 8.76
C VAL A 67 -5.17 2.92 9.06
N ILE A 68 -6.17 3.51 8.41
CA ILE A 68 -6.54 4.93 8.58
C ILE A 68 -7.51 5.10 9.75
N GLY A 69 -8.29 4.06 10.07
CA GLY A 69 -9.37 4.10 11.08
C GLY A 69 -10.63 4.81 10.59
N VAL A 70 -10.74 5.10 9.28
CA VAL A 70 -11.89 5.79 8.68
C VAL A 70 -12.27 5.11 7.36
N ARG A 71 -13.56 4.86 7.15
CA ARG A 71 -14.09 4.30 5.91
C ARG A 71 -14.44 5.40 4.90
N THR A 72 -14.40 5.05 3.63
CA THR A 72 -14.91 5.92 2.55
C THR A 72 -16.42 6.14 2.67
N THR A 73 -16.88 7.32 2.27
CA THR A 73 -18.30 7.71 2.26
C THR A 73 -18.96 7.46 0.90
N GLN A 74 -18.18 7.12 -0.12
CA GLN A 74 -18.65 6.86 -1.48
C GLN A 74 -17.96 5.61 -2.02
N PRO A 75 -18.58 4.90 -2.98
CA PRO A 75 -17.94 3.80 -3.69
C PRO A 75 -16.62 4.25 -4.35
N VAL A 76 -15.62 3.38 -4.28
CA VAL A 76 -14.35 3.60 -4.96
C VAL A 76 -14.49 3.14 -6.40
N VAL A 77 -14.50 4.09 -7.34
CA VAL A 77 -14.63 3.82 -8.77
C VAL A 77 -13.26 3.96 -9.44
N PRO A 78 -12.75 2.89 -10.08
CA PRO A 78 -11.48 2.94 -10.76
C PRO A 78 -11.58 3.66 -12.12
N THR A 79 -10.48 4.27 -12.53
CA THR A 79 -10.28 4.80 -13.88
C THR A 79 -9.00 4.26 -14.49
N TRP A 80 -8.96 4.12 -15.82
CA TRP A 80 -7.78 3.73 -16.57
C TRP A 80 -7.58 4.67 -17.75
N THR A 81 -6.53 5.46 -17.74
CA THR A 81 -6.21 6.43 -18.78
C THR A 81 -4.70 6.59 -18.87
N ASP A 82 -4.13 6.57 -20.07
CA ASP A 82 -2.70 6.76 -20.32
C ASP A 82 -1.80 5.86 -19.45
N HIS A 83 -2.17 4.61 -19.31
CA HIS A 83 -1.48 3.63 -18.46
C HIS A 83 -1.43 4.04 -16.97
N ILE A 84 -2.38 4.86 -16.52
CA ILE A 84 -2.58 5.18 -15.11
C ILE A 84 -3.89 4.56 -14.64
N TYR A 85 -3.78 3.61 -13.72
CA TYR A 85 -4.93 3.08 -13.00
C TYR A 85 -5.08 3.82 -11.68
N SER A 86 -6.22 4.42 -11.43
CA SER A 86 -6.41 5.24 -10.25
C SER A 86 -7.77 5.07 -9.61
N CYS A 87 -7.82 5.30 -8.31
CA CYS A 87 -9.03 5.32 -7.50
C CYS A 87 -9.05 6.52 -6.57
N ARG A 88 -10.26 7.06 -6.43
CA ARG A 88 -10.56 8.16 -5.54
C ARG A 88 -11.23 7.63 -4.28
N TYR A 89 -10.57 7.78 -3.14
CA TYR A 89 -11.07 7.47 -1.81
C TYR A 89 -11.66 8.74 -1.21
N THR A 90 -13.00 8.83 -1.19
CA THR A 90 -13.72 10.00 -0.67
C THR A 90 -14.15 9.74 0.77
N TYR A 91 -13.74 10.62 1.66
CA TYR A 91 -14.14 10.69 3.06
C TYR A 91 -15.03 11.93 3.29
N HIS A 92 -15.63 12.09 4.46
CA HIS A 92 -16.65 13.15 4.71
C HIS A 92 -16.24 14.57 4.23
N LYS A 93 -15.00 14.99 4.45
CA LYS A 93 -14.47 16.30 4.02
C LYS A 93 -13.06 16.20 3.48
N ALA A 94 -12.69 15.04 2.97
CA ALA A 94 -11.33 14.76 2.59
C ALA A 94 -11.28 13.76 1.43
N VAL A 95 -10.22 13.82 0.66
CA VAL A 95 -10.00 12.94 -0.49
C VAL A 95 -8.56 12.47 -0.49
N MET A 96 -8.37 11.18 -0.77
CA MET A 96 -7.09 10.57 -1.11
C MET A 96 -7.22 9.94 -2.50
N VAL A 97 -6.17 10.01 -3.30
CA VAL A 97 -6.11 9.32 -4.59
C VAL A 97 -4.94 8.34 -4.57
N LEU A 98 -5.21 7.10 -4.93
CA LEU A 98 -4.18 6.12 -5.23
C LEU A 98 -4.10 5.95 -6.74
N SER A 99 -2.90 5.97 -7.30
CA SER A 99 -2.71 5.71 -8.71
C SER A 99 -1.44 4.91 -8.96
N VAL A 100 -1.50 4.03 -9.96
CA VAL A 100 -0.37 3.26 -10.44
C VAL A 100 -0.17 3.60 -11.91
N LYS A 101 0.97 4.22 -12.23
CA LYS A 101 1.44 4.38 -13.61
C LYS A 101 2.20 3.12 -14.00
N GLU A 102 1.81 2.50 -15.09
CA GLU A 102 2.53 1.40 -15.71
C GLU A 102 3.37 1.92 -16.87
N LEU A 103 4.58 1.38 -17.01
CA LEU A 103 5.56 1.80 -17.98
C LEU A 103 6.09 0.58 -18.74
N SER A 104 6.64 0.82 -19.94
CA SER A 104 6.99 -0.27 -20.84
C SER A 104 8.32 -0.95 -20.49
N ASN A 105 9.19 -0.25 -19.77
CA ASN A 105 10.52 -0.74 -19.41
C ASN A 105 11.14 0.04 -18.24
N LYS A 106 12.29 -0.45 -17.78
CA LYS A 106 13.03 0.15 -16.67
C LYS A 106 13.44 1.60 -16.92
N THR A 107 13.91 1.91 -18.11
CA THR A 107 14.42 3.26 -18.46
C THR A 107 13.31 4.29 -18.37
N GLU A 108 12.13 3.98 -18.92
CA GLU A 108 10.95 4.84 -18.82
C GLU A 108 10.49 5.00 -17.38
N THR A 109 10.52 3.88 -16.61
CA THR A 109 10.13 3.89 -15.20
C THR A 109 11.06 4.78 -14.38
N ASP A 110 12.36 4.65 -14.58
CA ASP A 110 13.36 5.45 -13.87
C ASP A 110 13.24 6.94 -14.26
N GLY A 111 13.03 7.23 -15.54
CA GLY A 111 12.82 8.59 -16.06
C GLY A 111 11.56 9.22 -15.44
N TYR A 112 10.44 8.53 -15.47
CA TYR A 112 9.19 8.99 -14.88
C TYR A 112 9.31 9.19 -13.36
N PHE A 113 9.86 8.21 -12.64
CA PHE A 113 10.08 8.30 -11.20
C PHE A 113 10.99 9.49 -10.84
N THR A 114 12.07 9.69 -11.58
CA THR A 114 13.01 10.80 -11.38
C THR A 114 12.34 12.14 -11.66
N SER A 115 11.48 12.24 -12.67
CA SER A 115 10.74 13.47 -12.98
C SER A 115 9.83 13.91 -11.84
N LEU A 116 9.29 12.96 -11.09
CA LEU A 116 8.49 13.23 -9.89
C LEU A 116 9.37 13.65 -8.69
N LYS A 117 10.61 13.13 -8.61
CA LYS A 117 11.54 13.39 -7.50
C LYS A 117 12.01 14.85 -7.45
N HIS A 118 12.06 15.55 -8.57
CA HIS A 118 12.42 16.98 -8.61
C HIS A 118 11.47 17.89 -7.82
N ARG A 119 10.34 17.36 -7.36
CA ARG A 119 9.37 18.06 -6.49
C ARG A 119 9.66 17.89 -5.00
N LEU A 120 10.85 17.47 -4.65
CA LEU A 120 11.50 17.37 -3.32
C LEU A 120 10.70 16.71 -2.20
N GLY A 121 11.26 15.63 -1.69
CA GLY A 121 10.78 14.91 -0.52
C GLY A 121 11.88 14.06 0.12
N GLN A 122 11.56 13.47 1.24
CA GLN A 122 12.47 12.56 1.95
C GLN A 122 12.41 11.16 1.34
N ALA A 123 13.56 10.51 1.21
CA ALA A 123 13.63 9.10 0.83
C ALA A 123 12.88 8.23 1.86
N GLN A 124 12.27 7.15 1.36
CA GLN A 124 11.55 6.16 2.15
C GLN A 124 12.03 4.77 1.75
N ASP A 125 12.05 3.85 2.70
CA ASP A 125 12.41 2.44 2.46
C ASP A 125 11.14 1.64 2.13
N LEU A 126 10.68 1.76 0.89
CA LEU A 126 9.51 1.06 0.34
C LEU A 126 9.74 0.70 -1.13
N GLY A 127 9.32 -0.49 -1.54
CA GLY A 127 9.53 -0.99 -2.90
C GLY A 127 11.01 -1.04 -3.26
N GLU A 128 11.34 -0.77 -4.52
CA GLU A 128 12.73 -0.63 -4.98
C GLU A 128 13.30 0.77 -4.68
N SER A 129 12.45 1.77 -4.63
CA SER A 129 12.78 3.14 -4.29
C SER A 129 11.51 3.93 -4.00
N ALA A 130 11.54 4.77 -2.98
CA ALA A 130 10.42 5.63 -2.64
C ALA A 130 10.87 6.99 -2.08
N PHE A 131 10.00 7.98 -2.20
CA PHE A 131 10.18 9.29 -1.58
C PHE A 131 8.82 9.94 -1.29
N THR A 132 8.81 10.86 -0.33
CA THR A 132 7.65 11.75 -0.13
C THR A 132 7.85 13.04 -0.91
N THR A 133 6.79 13.58 -1.46
CA THR A 133 6.79 14.87 -2.16
C THR A 133 6.72 16.05 -1.17
N LYS A 134 6.85 17.28 -1.66
CA LYS A 134 6.75 18.49 -0.84
C LYS A 134 5.40 18.60 -0.11
N ASN A 135 4.30 18.14 -0.72
CA ASN A 135 2.97 18.10 -0.11
C ASN A 135 2.73 16.85 0.77
N ARG A 136 3.79 16.05 1.00
CA ARG A 136 3.79 14.82 1.81
C ARG A 136 3.12 13.61 1.15
N SER A 137 2.70 13.68 -0.11
CA SER A 137 2.30 12.51 -0.89
C SER A 137 3.47 11.55 -1.05
N LEU A 138 3.21 10.25 -1.16
CA LEU A 138 4.24 9.23 -1.29
C LEU A 138 4.30 8.73 -2.73
N VAL A 139 5.50 8.57 -3.25
CA VAL A 139 5.79 7.93 -4.53
C VAL A 139 6.65 6.71 -4.29
N VAL A 140 6.26 5.56 -4.83
CA VAL A 140 7.00 4.30 -4.73
C VAL A 140 7.21 3.74 -6.12
N ARG A 141 8.44 3.33 -6.43
CA ARG A 141 8.76 2.56 -7.62
C ARG A 141 8.92 1.08 -7.26
N LYS A 142 8.30 0.22 -8.02
CA LYS A 142 8.51 -1.23 -7.98
C LYS A 142 8.23 -1.80 -9.37
N ASP A 143 9.10 -2.67 -9.85
CA ASP A 143 9.03 -3.25 -11.20
C ASP A 143 8.97 -2.14 -12.27
N TYR A 144 8.08 -2.25 -13.27
CA TYR A 144 7.83 -1.21 -14.28
C TYR A 144 6.65 -0.31 -13.90
N LYS A 145 6.44 -0.08 -12.62
CA LYS A 145 5.28 0.64 -12.10
C LYS A 145 5.69 1.69 -11.07
N VAL A 146 4.92 2.77 -11.03
CA VAL A 146 5.08 3.83 -10.04
C VAL A 146 3.74 4.06 -9.34
N LEU A 147 3.69 3.76 -8.05
CA LEU A 147 2.57 4.08 -7.17
C LEU A 147 2.69 5.52 -6.70
N LEU A 148 1.60 6.27 -6.79
CA LEU A 148 1.41 7.55 -6.13
C LEU A 148 0.28 7.44 -5.10
N VAL A 149 0.60 7.75 -3.85
CA VAL A 149 -0.37 7.97 -2.77
C VAL A 149 -0.54 9.47 -2.61
N ASP A 150 -1.50 10.05 -3.32
CA ASP A 150 -1.77 11.47 -3.24
C ASP A 150 -2.72 11.78 -2.08
N ILE A 151 -2.17 12.49 -1.10
CA ILE A 151 -2.86 12.90 0.13
C ILE A 151 -3.10 14.42 0.18
N SER A 152 -2.94 15.12 -0.93
CA SER A 152 -3.09 16.58 -0.99
C SER A 152 -4.50 17.05 -0.58
N GLY A 153 -5.51 16.21 -0.81
CA GLY A 153 -6.90 16.45 -0.41
C GLY A 153 -7.24 16.03 1.03
N LEU A 154 -6.26 15.54 1.82
CA LEU A 154 -6.44 15.29 3.24
C LEU A 154 -6.07 16.52 4.08
N PRO A 155 -6.74 16.78 5.22
CA PRO A 155 -6.30 17.78 6.18
C PRO A 155 -4.92 17.43 6.77
N GLY A 156 -4.27 18.37 7.42
CA GLY A 156 -2.93 18.19 8.02
C GLY A 156 -2.84 17.02 9.01
N ARG A 157 -3.96 16.73 9.70
CA ARG A 157 -4.17 15.53 10.55
C ARG A 157 -5.46 14.85 10.11
N PHE A 158 -5.43 13.52 9.99
CA PHE A 158 -6.54 12.72 9.52
C PHE A 158 -6.50 11.31 10.13
N GLY A 159 -7.63 10.58 10.07
CA GLY A 159 -7.75 9.19 10.54
C GLY A 159 -8.19 9.09 12.01
N ASP A 160 -8.37 7.85 12.45
CA ASP A 160 -8.68 7.51 13.85
C ASP A 160 -7.77 6.34 14.28
N PRO A 161 -6.81 6.57 15.19
CA PRO A 161 -6.48 7.85 15.82
C PRO A 161 -5.86 8.86 14.85
N LEU A 162 -6.02 10.16 15.15
CA LEU A 162 -5.51 11.24 14.32
C LEU A 162 -3.99 11.15 14.11
N SER A 163 -3.57 11.13 12.85
CA SER A 163 -2.17 11.08 12.42
C SER A 163 -1.86 12.22 11.45
N SER A 164 -0.58 12.62 11.35
CA SER A 164 -0.19 13.54 10.28
C SER A 164 -0.42 12.89 8.92
N ARG A 165 -0.87 13.69 7.94
CA ARG A 165 -1.13 13.16 6.59
C ARG A 165 0.09 12.47 5.97
N GLY A 166 1.32 12.94 6.23
CA GLY A 166 2.53 12.28 5.75
C GLY A 166 2.74 10.88 6.33
N LYS A 167 2.43 10.67 7.62
CA LYS A 167 2.45 9.33 8.23
C LYS A 167 1.37 8.43 7.59
N ILE A 168 0.21 8.99 7.27
CA ILE A 168 -0.85 8.26 6.58
C ILE A 168 -0.37 7.82 5.20
N ALA A 169 0.25 8.69 4.40
CA ALA A 169 0.77 8.32 3.09
C ALA A 169 1.75 7.15 3.15
N ILE A 170 2.68 7.16 4.11
CA ILE A 170 3.65 6.08 4.30
C ILE A 170 2.95 4.77 4.71
N ARG A 171 2.02 4.82 5.67
CA ARG A 171 1.26 3.63 6.11
C ARG A 171 0.42 3.04 4.98
N VAL A 172 -0.28 3.88 4.23
CA VAL A 172 -1.06 3.47 3.04
C VAL A 172 -0.14 2.83 2.00
N GLY A 173 0.99 3.48 1.68
CA GLY A 173 1.96 2.91 0.74
C GLY A 173 2.52 1.57 1.20
N ALA A 174 2.87 1.43 2.49
CA ALA A 174 3.34 0.18 3.06
C ALA A 174 2.27 -0.93 2.96
N THR A 175 1.00 -0.61 3.27
CA THR A 175 -0.12 -1.55 3.13
C THR A 175 -0.25 -2.04 1.69
N ILE A 176 -0.22 -1.13 0.72
CA ILE A 176 -0.29 -1.50 -0.70
C ILE A 176 0.93 -2.35 -1.11
N MET A 177 2.14 -1.98 -0.69
CA MET A 177 3.35 -2.73 -1.02
C MET A 177 3.38 -4.14 -0.43
N ASN A 178 2.79 -4.35 0.74
CA ASN A 178 2.68 -5.68 1.35
C ASN A 178 1.77 -6.63 0.54
N CYS A 179 0.76 -6.08 -0.12
CA CYS A 179 -0.12 -6.85 -1.01
C CYS A 179 0.40 -6.90 -2.47
N TRP A 180 1.41 -6.10 -2.79
CA TRP A 180 1.98 -6.06 -4.14
C TRP A 180 2.79 -7.32 -4.42
N THR A 181 2.11 -8.35 -4.86
CA THR A 181 2.77 -9.53 -5.43
C THR A 181 3.31 -9.14 -6.81
N GLY A 182 4.58 -9.43 -7.08
CA GLY A 182 5.13 -9.24 -8.42
C GLY A 182 4.30 -10.00 -9.46
N ASP A 183 4.10 -9.40 -10.63
CA ASP A 183 3.42 -10.04 -11.76
C ASP A 183 4.30 -11.16 -12.33
#